data_9f043c62f8a9468c5ab8d6e399a80a83
#
_entry.id   9f043c62f8a9468c5ab8d6e399a80a83
#
_cell.length_a   1.000
_cell.length_b   1.000
_cell.length_c   1.000
_cell.angle_alpha   90.00
_cell.angle_beta   90.00
_cell.angle_gamma   90.00
#
_symmetry.space_group_name_H-M   'P 1'
#
loop_
_entity.id
_entity.type
_entity.pdbx_description
1 polymer ?
#
loop_
_entity_poly.entity_id
_entity_poly.type
_entity_poly.pdbx_seq_one_letter_code
_entity_poly.pdbx_strand_id
1 'polypeptide(L)'
;MARLIWTEPALNDLDAIADYLALDKPDAARRYVQRIFQAVERLALFPKSGSVPPEIPHLPYRQVIAPPCRVLYRIDDQDILIIFVMRSEERLREDDLAER
;
A
#
# COMPACT_ATOMS: atom_id res chain seq x y z
N MET A 1 -7.69 18.60 3.13
CA MET A 1 -6.74 17.48 3.26
C MET A 1 -7.50 16.20 3.54
N ALA A 2 -7.22 15.15 2.77
CA ALA A 2 -7.88 13.86 2.97
C ALA A 2 -7.33 13.15 4.21
N ARG A 3 -8.18 12.36 4.87
CA ARG A 3 -7.80 11.59 6.03
C ARG A 3 -7.29 10.21 5.60
N LEU A 4 -6.09 9.85 6.05
CA LEU A 4 -5.50 8.54 5.78
C LEU A 4 -5.96 7.55 6.85
N ILE A 5 -6.48 6.42 6.40
CA ILE A 5 -6.91 5.34 7.30
C ILE A 5 -6.19 4.06 6.87
N TRP A 6 -5.29 3.59 7.72
CA TRP A 6 -4.65 2.29 7.53
C TRP A 6 -5.59 1.21 8.07
N THR A 7 -6.02 0.33 7.20
CA THR A 7 -6.81 -0.82 7.64
C THR A 7 -5.93 -1.79 8.40
N GLU A 8 -6.53 -2.57 9.29
CA GLU A 8 -5.80 -3.57 10.05
C GLU A 8 -5.12 -4.60 9.14
N PRO A 9 -5.79 -5.15 8.10
CA PRO A 9 -5.12 -6.06 7.17
C PRO A 9 -3.90 -5.43 6.49
N ALA A 10 -3.96 -4.16 6.10
CA ALA A 10 -2.82 -3.49 5.48
C ALA A 10 -1.65 -3.34 6.44
N LEU A 11 -1.91 -3.01 7.70
CA LEU A 11 -0.86 -2.94 8.71
C LEU A 11 -0.24 -4.32 8.96
N ASN A 12 -1.05 -5.38 8.98
CA ASN A 12 -0.55 -6.74 9.11
C ASN A 12 0.32 -7.15 7.92
N ASP A 13 -0.06 -6.75 6.70
CA ASP A 13 0.75 -6.97 5.50
C ASP A 13 2.13 -6.32 5.66
N LEU A 14 2.13 -5.07 6.11
CA LEU A 14 3.37 -4.30 6.26
C LEU A 14 4.29 -4.93 7.30
N ASP A 15 3.73 -5.38 8.42
CA ASP A 15 4.49 -6.05 9.47
C ASP A 15 5.14 -7.33 8.94
N ALA A 16 4.39 -8.13 8.19
CA ALA A 16 4.91 -9.39 7.63
C ALA A 16 6.04 -9.13 6.62
N ILE A 17 5.88 -8.10 5.78
CA ILE A 17 6.90 -7.73 4.81
C ILE A 17 8.15 -7.20 5.52
N ALA A 18 7.97 -6.37 6.54
CA ALA A 18 9.08 -5.82 7.32
C ALA A 18 9.88 -6.93 7.99
N ASP A 19 9.20 -7.91 8.58
CA ASP A 19 9.86 -9.05 9.21
C ASP A 19 10.65 -9.87 8.20
N TYR A 20 10.07 -10.11 7.02
CA TYR A 20 10.75 -10.83 5.95
C TYR A 20 12.01 -10.11 5.48
N LEU A 21 11.92 -8.80 5.25
CA LEU A 21 13.07 -8.00 4.81
C LEU A 21 14.15 -7.93 5.89
N ALA A 22 13.76 -7.91 7.15
CA ALA A 22 14.68 -7.82 8.27
C ALA A 22 15.52 -9.09 8.46
N LEU A 23 15.08 -10.23 7.94
CA LEU A 23 15.86 -11.48 7.99
C LEU A 23 17.20 -11.33 7.27
N ASP A 24 17.23 -10.54 6.20
CA ASP A 24 18.45 -10.33 5.42
C ASP A 24 19.18 -9.04 5.86
N LYS A 25 18.46 -7.91 5.91
CA LYS A 25 19.04 -6.60 6.20
C LYS A 25 18.13 -5.79 7.12
N PRO A 26 18.29 -5.91 8.45
CA PRO A 26 17.42 -5.23 9.42
C PRO A 26 17.34 -3.71 9.22
N ASP A 27 18.47 -3.06 8.97
CA ASP A 27 18.51 -1.61 8.78
C ASP A 27 17.82 -1.19 7.48
N ALA A 28 17.96 -1.99 6.44
CA ALA A 28 17.28 -1.73 5.16
C ALA A 28 15.77 -1.88 5.31
N ALA A 29 15.30 -2.86 6.08
CA ALA A 29 13.88 -3.06 6.33
C ALA A 29 13.26 -1.80 6.96
N ARG A 30 13.94 -1.20 7.93
CA ARG A 30 13.46 0.03 8.57
C ARG A 30 13.32 1.16 7.57
N ARG A 31 14.31 1.34 6.70
CA ARG A 31 14.27 2.38 5.66
C ARG A 31 13.13 2.16 4.67
N TYR A 32 12.87 0.92 4.30
CA TYR A 32 11.77 0.59 3.38
C TYR A 32 10.42 0.93 4.00
N VAL A 33 10.22 0.59 5.28
CA VAL A 33 8.97 0.93 5.98
C VAL A 33 8.78 2.45 6.03
N GLN A 34 9.83 3.21 6.33
CA GLN A 34 9.75 4.66 6.34
C GLN A 34 9.36 5.22 4.97
N ARG A 35 9.93 4.69 3.89
CA ARG A 35 9.59 5.13 2.53
C ARG A 35 8.13 4.83 2.18
N ILE A 36 7.62 3.69 2.64
CA ILE A 36 6.22 3.32 2.41
C ILE A 36 5.31 4.32 3.11
N PHE A 37 5.56 4.64 4.36
CA PHE A 37 4.78 5.63 5.08
C PHE A 37 4.86 7.01 4.43
N GLN A 38 6.03 7.44 4.01
CA GLN A 38 6.19 8.73 3.32
C GLN A 38 5.41 8.78 2.01
N ALA A 39 5.44 7.71 1.23
CA ALA A 39 4.70 7.63 -0.03
C ALA A 39 3.20 7.70 0.21
N VAL A 40 2.70 7.06 1.26
CA VAL A 40 1.30 7.07 1.62
C VAL A 40 0.87 8.45 2.14
N GLU A 41 1.69 9.09 2.96
CA GLU A 41 1.36 10.41 3.52
C GLU A 41 1.11 11.45 2.44
N ARG A 42 1.78 11.36 1.30
CA ARG A 42 1.57 12.29 0.19
C ARG A 42 0.16 12.20 -0.39
N LEU A 43 -0.52 11.08 -0.20
CA LEU A 43 -1.89 10.89 -0.68
C LEU A 43 -2.88 11.83 0.02
N ALA A 44 -2.57 12.27 1.23
CA ALA A 44 -3.43 13.21 1.94
C ALA A 44 -3.59 14.52 1.17
N LEU A 45 -2.53 14.95 0.48
CA LEU A 45 -2.54 16.17 -0.34
C LEU A 45 -2.93 15.88 -1.80
N PHE A 46 -2.57 14.70 -2.30
CA PHE A 46 -2.77 14.32 -3.70
C PHE A 46 -3.44 12.93 -3.79
N PRO A 47 -4.74 12.85 -3.44
CA PRO A 47 -5.42 11.54 -3.36
C PRO A 47 -5.40 10.74 -4.66
N LYS A 48 -5.44 11.44 -5.80
CA LYS A 48 -5.49 10.78 -7.12
C LYS A 48 -4.13 10.63 -7.78
N SER A 49 -3.05 10.83 -7.04
CA SER A 49 -1.70 10.73 -7.59
C SER A 49 -1.26 9.30 -7.87
N GLY A 50 -1.88 8.32 -7.23
CA GLY A 50 -1.59 6.92 -7.52
C GLY A 50 -2.15 6.48 -8.86
N SER A 51 -1.55 5.43 -9.43
CA SER A 51 -1.98 4.86 -10.70
C SER A 51 -3.01 3.76 -10.50
N VAL A 52 -3.72 3.42 -11.57
CA VAL A 52 -4.68 2.31 -11.55
C VAL A 52 -3.88 0.99 -11.67
N PRO A 53 -4.10 0.01 -10.77
CA PRO A 53 -3.43 -1.27 -10.90
C PRO A 53 -3.81 -1.97 -12.21
N PRO A 54 -2.83 -2.37 -13.04
CA PRO A 54 -3.13 -2.94 -14.35
C PRO A 54 -3.88 -4.28 -14.28
N GLU A 55 -3.77 -5.00 -13.16
CA GLU A 55 -4.44 -6.28 -12.98
C GLU A 55 -5.95 -6.14 -12.74
N ILE A 56 -6.39 -4.99 -12.22
CA ILE A 56 -7.79 -4.76 -11.84
C ILE A 56 -8.29 -3.38 -12.28
N PRO A 57 -8.17 -3.05 -13.57
CA PRO A 57 -8.51 -1.68 -14.03
C PRO A 57 -9.98 -1.33 -13.88
N HIS A 58 -10.84 -2.33 -13.71
CA HIS A 58 -12.29 -2.16 -13.56
C HIS A 58 -12.74 -1.90 -12.13
N LEU A 59 -11.83 -2.01 -11.15
CA LEU A 59 -12.15 -1.80 -9.74
C LEU A 59 -11.70 -0.41 -9.28
N PRO A 60 -12.33 0.15 -8.24
CA PRO A 60 -12.05 1.51 -7.78
C PRO A 60 -10.82 1.61 -6.88
N TYR A 61 -9.73 1.01 -7.29
CA TYR A 61 -8.49 1.04 -6.53
C TYR A 61 -7.40 1.81 -7.28
N ARG A 62 -6.47 2.38 -6.51
CA ARG A 62 -5.25 2.98 -7.01
C ARG A 62 -4.07 2.39 -6.25
N GLN A 63 -2.88 2.59 -6.78
CA GLN A 63 -1.66 2.11 -6.14
C GLN A 63 -0.60 3.19 -6.12
N VAL A 64 0.23 3.12 -5.08
CA VAL A 64 1.47 3.90 -4.97
C VAL A 64 2.62 2.91 -4.95
N ILE A 65 3.62 3.16 -5.79
CA ILE A 65 4.81 2.32 -5.82
C ILE A 65 5.84 2.90 -4.86
N ALA A 66 6.21 2.11 -3.86
CA ALA A 66 7.26 2.43 -2.89
C ALA A 66 8.19 1.22 -2.81
N PRO A 67 9.18 1.12 -3.72
CA PRO A 67 10.01 -0.07 -3.82
C PRO A 67 10.60 -0.49 -2.48
N PRO A 68 10.60 -1.79 -2.13
CA PRO A 68 10.25 -2.93 -2.98
C PRO A 68 8.78 -3.32 -2.98
N CYS A 69 7.90 -2.41 -2.53
CA CYS A 69 6.48 -2.68 -2.34
C CYS A 69 5.61 -1.77 -3.19
N ARG A 70 4.35 -2.16 -3.30
CA ARG A 70 3.28 -1.29 -3.77
C ARG A 70 2.14 -1.33 -2.76
N VAL A 71 1.47 -0.21 -2.63
CA VAL A 71 0.40 -0.01 -1.66
C VAL A 71 -0.88 0.28 -2.42
N LEU A 72 -1.89 -0.53 -2.21
CA LEU A 72 -3.20 -0.32 -2.82
C LEU A 72 -4.09 0.46 -1.86
N TYR A 73 -4.80 1.41 -2.42
CA TYR A 73 -5.72 2.24 -1.65
C TYR A 73 -6.99 2.52 -2.42
N ARG A 74 -8.01 2.96 -1.71
CA ARG A 74 -9.30 3.35 -2.25
C ARG A 74 -9.67 4.71 -1.68
N ILE A 75 -10.24 5.56 -2.51
CA ILE A 75 -10.78 6.85 -2.07
C ILE A 75 -12.26 6.64 -1.75
N ASP A 76 -12.64 6.97 -0.52
CA ASP A 76 -14.01 6.85 -0.05
C ASP A 76 -14.39 8.21 0.56
N ASP A 77 -15.09 9.03 -0.25
CA ASP A 77 -15.43 10.41 0.08
C ASP A 77 -14.16 11.23 0.38
N GLN A 78 -13.96 11.66 1.63
CA GLN A 78 -12.77 12.41 2.04
C GLN A 78 -11.72 11.53 2.69
N ASP A 79 -11.96 10.23 2.74
CA ASP A 79 -11.04 9.28 3.36
C ASP A 79 -10.25 8.52 2.30
N ILE A 80 -9.02 8.23 2.62
CA ILE A 80 -8.16 7.35 1.83
C ILE A 80 -7.93 6.10 2.66
N LEU A 81 -8.48 4.98 2.20
CA LEU A 81 -8.36 3.71 2.87
C LEU A 81 -7.18 2.95 2.30
N ILE A 82 -6.18 2.68 3.13
CA ILE A 82 -5.03 1.88 2.74
C ILE A 82 -5.41 0.42 2.93
N ILE A 83 -5.53 -0.33 1.82
CA ILE A 83 -6.20 -1.61 1.79
C ILE A 83 -5.22 -2.79 1.81
N PHE A 84 -4.12 -2.68 1.07
CA PHE A 84 -3.25 -3.83 0.84
C PHE A 84 -1.83 -3.34 0.59
N VAL A 85 -0.86 -3.95 1.26
CA VAL A 85 0.57 -3.73 0.99
C VAL A 85 1.14 -5.04 0.48
N MET A 86 1.82 -4.99 -0.66
CA MET A 86 2.38 -6.19 -1.27
C MET A 86 3.73 -5.87 -1.90
N ARG A 87 4.53 -6.89 -2.15
CA ARG A 87 5.78 -6.70 -2.88
C ARG A 87 5.48 -6.41 -4.34
N SER A 88 6.29 -5.54 -4.94
CA SER A 88 6.04 -5.03 -6.30
C SER A 88 6.01 -6.14 -7.35
N GLU A 89 6.80 -7.20 -7.17
CA GLU A 89 6.88 -8.30 -8.13
C GLU A 89 5.72 -9.28 -8.05
N GLU A 90 4.91 -9.23 -6.98
CA GLU A 90 3.76 -10.11 -6.84
C GLU A 90 2.64 -9.65 -7.75
N ARG A 91 1.90 -10.62 -8.30
CA ARG A 91 0.71 -10.34 -9.10
C ARG A 91 -0.50 -10.15 -8.20
N LEU A 92 -1.19 -9.04 -8.38
CA LEU A 92 -2.43 -8.76 -7.66
C LEU A 92 -3.59 -9.55 -8.28
N ARG A 93 -4.42 -10.17 -7.43
CA ARG A 93 -5.65 -10.86 -7.83
C ARG A 93 -6.84 -10.22 -7.14
N GLU A 94 -7.99 -10.24 -7.77
CA GLU A 94 -9.22 -9.74 -7.14
C GLU A 94 -9.50 -10.44 -5.81
N ASP A 95 -9.24 -11.74 -5.74
CA ASP A 95 -9.47 -12.51 -4.52
C ASP A 95 -8.65 -12.00 -3.34
N ASP A 96 -7.49 -11.40 -3.60
CA ASP A 96 -6.66 -10.82 -2.55
C ASP A 96 -7.36 -9.66 -1.83
N LEU A 97 -8.32 -9.04 -2.49
CA LEU A 97 -9.06 -7.89 -1.97
C LEU A 97 -10.44 -8.26 -1.40
N ALA A 98 -10.87 -9.50 -1.60
CA ALA A 98 -12.24 -9.91 -1.27
C ALA A 98 -12.58 -9.79 0.21
N GLU A 99 -11.60 -9.89 1.09
CA GLU A 99 -11.78 -9.82 2.54
C GLU A 99 -11.27 -8.51 3.16
N ARG A 100 -11.03 -7.52 2.32
CA ARG A 100 -10.40 -6.28 2.78
C ARG A 100 -11.37 -5.11 2.95
#